data_af5def6b2bf7f19181defbb39988fed7
#
_entry.id   af5def6b2bf7f19181defbb39988fed7
#
_cell.length_a   1.000
_cell.length_b   1.000
_cell.length_c   1.000
_cell.angle_alpha   90.00
_cell.angle_beta   90.00
_cell.angle_gamma   90.00
#
_symmetry.space_group_name_H-M   'P 1'
#
loop_
_entity.id
_entity.type
_entity.pdbx_description
1 polymer ?
#
loop_
_entity_poly.entity_id
_entity_poly.type
_entity_poly.pdbx_seq_one_letter_code
_entity_poly.pdbx_strand_id
1 'polypeptide(L)'
;VKILALELSTARGSLAWLDDDDTDLTREWPNDRKNSGVFFENLGAVSEKFGAPDTIIVGLGPGSYAGTRITISAAIGVQVSSGARLIGFPSISAMQCDAHEYCVIGDARRKSFFFARIRANNLVEGPTLFSESELKPKLNAVQMAMPVFTSDSLPQFERTVVRFPSALVLARLAREPQCSFSLPPLEPIYLREPHITMPK
;
A
#
# COMPACT_ATOMS: atom_id res chain seq x y z
N VAL A 1 -14.57 4.43 16.84
CA VAL A 1 -13.58 3.39 16.52
C VAL A 1 -12.26 4.05 16.14
N LYS A 2 -11.20 3.79 16.91
CA LYS A 2 -9.85 4.32 16.70
C LYS A 2 -9.09 3.43 15.71
N ILE A 3 -8.68 3.99 14.59
CA ILE A 3 -8.02 3.27 13.51
C ILE A 3 -6.60 3.82 13.32
N LEU A 4 -5.62 2.92 13.41
CA LEU A 4 -4.23 3.18 13.01
C LEU A 4 -3.99 2.55 11.65
N ALA A 5 -3.57 3.36 10.66
CA ALA A 5 -3.22 2.88 9.33
C ALA A 5 -1.75 3.08 9.02
N LEU A 6 -1.12 2.07 8.40
CA LEU A 6 0.32 2.05 8.12
C LEU A 6 0.58 1.67 6.66
N GLU A 7 1.39 2.47 5.95
CA GLU A 7 1.71 2.26 4.54
C GLU A 7 3.20 2.57 4.24
N LEU A 8 3.97 1.57 3.80
CA LEU A 8 5.38 1.70 3.43
C LEU A 8 5.74 0.94 2.13
N SER A 9 4.75 0.61 1.30
CA SER A 9 5.01 -0.20 0.09
C SER A 9 5.74 0.55 -1.02
N THR A 10 5.87 1.87 -0.94
CA THR A 10 6.45 2.72 -2.00
C THR A 10 7.55 3.63 -1.48
N ALA A 11 8.06 4.52 -2.35
CA ALA A 11 9.03 5.56 -2.00
C ALA A 11 8.44 6.68 -1.11
N ARG A 12 7.12 6.67 -0.86
CA ARG A 12 6.46 7.50 0.13
C ARG A 12 5.92 6.61 1.24
N GLY A 13 6.34 6.87 2.47
CA GLY A 13 5.75 6.27 3.65
C GLY A 13 4.63 7.14 4.18
N SER A 14 3.61 6.54 4.74
CA SER A 14 2.55 7.27 5.43
C SER A 14 2.00 6.49 6.62
N LEU A 15 1.48 7.24 7.59
CA LEU A 15 0.78 6.76 8.76
C LEU A 15 -0.43 7.66 8.97
N ALA A 16 -1.57 7.09 9.36
CA ALA A 16 -2.75 7.85 9.70
C ALA A 16 -3.39 7.32 10.99
N TRP A 17 -3.94 8.23 11.75
CA TRP A 17 -4.84 7.94 12.85
C TRP A 17 -6.19 8.56 12.55
N LEU A 18 -7.25 7.81 12.72
CA LEU A 18 -8.62 8.22 12.49
C LEU A 18 -9.48 7.76 13.67
N ASP A 19 -10.27 8.65 14.25
CA ASP A 19 -11.25 8.29 15.25
C ASP A 19 -12.65 8.89 14.95
N ASP A 20 -13.62 8.57 15.79
CA ASP A 20 -15.02 8.97 15.56
C ASP A 20 -15.26 10.48 15.72
N ASP A 21 -14.35 11.19 16.38
CA ASP A 21 -14.40 12.63 16.60
C ASP A 21 -13.81 13.45 15.43
N ASP A 22 -13.62 12.80 14.26
CA ASP A 22 -12.96 13.35 13.07
C ASP A 22 -11.55 13.90 13.32
N THR A 23 -10.89 13.43 14.38
CA THR A 23 -9.49 13.75 14.63
C THR A 23 -8.62 12.97 13.65
N ASP A 24 -8.40 13.56 12.48
CA ASP A 24 -7.51 13.01 11.48
C ASP A 24 -6.08 13.46 11.77
N LEU A 25 -5.19 12.52 12.00
CA LEU A 25 -3.74 12.77 11.91
C LEU A 25 -3.18 11.99 10.72
N THR A 26 -2.55 12.68 9.81
CA THR A 26 -1.78 12.06 8.72
C THR A 26 -0.34 12.51 8.79
N ARG A 27 0.58 11.57 8.64
CA ARG A 27 2.02 11.79 8.49
C ARG A 27 2.48 11.16 7.19
N GLU A 28 3.22 11.90 6.38
CA GLU A 28 3.82 11.43 5.14
C GLU A 28 5.30 11.81 5.12
N TRP A 29 6.14 10.95 4.56
CA TRP A 29 7.57 11.20 4.46
C TRP A 29 8.18 10.48 3.26
N PRO A 30 9.32 10.96 2.73
CA PRO A 30 10.11 10.19 1.79
C PRO A 30 10.58 8.89 2.46
N ASN A 31 10.18 7.75 1.89
CA ASN A 31 10.51 6.44 2.44
C ASN A 31 11.82 5.94 1.82
N ASP A 32 12.94 6.28 2.44
CA ASP A 32 14.25 5.75 2.07
C ASP A 32 14.36 4.30 2.59
N ARG A 33 14.63 3.38 1.68
CA ARG A 33 14.79 1.95 1.99
C ARG A 33 15.94 1.66 2.97
N LYS A 34 16.83 2.62 3.23
CA LYS A 34 17.99 2.48 4.13
C LYS A 34 17.68 2.91 5.55
N ASN A 35 16.61 3.66 5.78
CA ASN A 35 16.29 4.23 7.09
C ASN A 35 14.82 4.09 7.44
N SER A 36 14.52 3.13 8.30
CA SER A 36 13.18 2.95 8.88
C SER A 36 12.95 3.79 10.15
N GLY A 37 13.93 4.58 10.59
CA GLY A 37 13.85 5.38 11.83
C GLY A 37 12.65 6.33 11.83
N VAL A 38 12.47 7.06 10.73
CA VAL A 38 11.35 8.02 10.59
C VAL A 38 9.99 7.34 10.75
N PHE A 39 9.83 6.12 10.27
CA PHE A 39 8.59 5.35 10.48
C PHE A 39 8.34 5.08 11.96
N PHE A 40 9.35 4.56 12.68
CA PHE A 40 9.20 4.24 14.10
C PHE A 40 9.06 5.49 14.98
N GLU A 41 9.71 6.60 14.64
CA GLU A 41 9.53 7.90 15.30
C GLU A 41 8.07 8.37 15.17
N ASN A 42 7.50 8.34 13.96
CA ASN A 42 6.10 8.71 13.74
C ASN A 42 5.13 7.75 14.44
N LEU A 43 5.38 6.45 14.40
CA LEU A 43 4.55 5.45 15.07
C LEU A 43 4.58 5.66 16.60
N GLY A 44 5.76 5.89 17.18
CA GLY A 44 5.92 6.18 18.61
C GLY A 44 5.16 7.44 19.02
N ALA A 45 5.33 8.55 18.29
CA ALA A 45 4.65 9.81 18.56
C ALA A 45 3.11 9.71 18.48
N VAL A 46 2.60 8.91 17.53
CA VAL A 46 1.14 8.67 17.41
C VAL A 46 0.64 7.80 18.55
N SER A 47 1.37 6.75 18.89
CA SER A 47 1.00 5.87 20.02
C SER A 47 1.02 6.61 21.36
N GLU A 48 1.98 7.48 21.58
CA GLU A 48 2.07 8.34 22.78
C GLU A 48 0.91 9.33 22.87
N LYS A 49 0.55 9.95 21.73
CA LYS A 49 -0.50 10.97 21.67
C LYS A 49 -1.91 10.41 21.81
N PHE A 50 -2.21 9.29 21.16
CA PHE A 50 -3.57 8.76 21.00
C PHE A 50 -3.84 7.46 21.75
N GLY A 51 -2.79 6.79 22.22
CA GLY A 51 -2.89 5.51 22.93
C GLY A 51 -3.16 4.33 22.02
N ALA A 52 -3.90 3.35 22.51
CA ALA A 52 -4.19 2.11 21.81
C ALA A 52 -5.28 2.28 20.75
N PRO A 53 -5.08 1.76 19.50
CA PRO A 53 -6.13 1.69 18.50
C PRO A 53 -7.10 0.53 18.78
N ASP A 54 -8.31 0.59 18.22
CA ASP A 54 -9.26 -0.53 18.16
C ASP A 54 -8.98 -1.41 16.91
N THR A 55 -8.54 -0.77 15.82
CA THR A 55 -8.23 -1.45 14.55
C THR A 55 -6.90 -0.93 14.00
N ILE A 56 -6.09 -1.86 13.48
CA ILE A 56 -4.87 -1.57 12.73
C ILE A 56 -5.06 -2.07 11.30
N ILE A 57 -4.87 -1.20 10.31
CA ILE A 57 -4.89 -1.58 8.90
C ILE A 57 -3.52 -1.34 8.27
N VAL A 58 -3.05 -2.32 7.50
CA VAL A 58 -1.73 -2.31 6.88
C VAL A 58 -1.84 -2.45 5.37
N GLY A 59 -1.10 -1.64 4.63
CA GLY A 59 -0.89 -1.82 3.21
C GLY A 59 0.01 -3.03 2.93
N LEU A 60 -0.50 -3.97 2.13
CA LEU A 60 0.18 -5.23 1.81
C LEU A 60 1.02 -5.19 0.52
N GLY A 61 1.12 -4.05 -0.14
CA GLY A 61 1.76 -3.89 -1.44
C GLY A 61 0.77 -4.12 -2.61
N PRO A 62 1.26 -4.54 -3.79
CA PRO A 62 2.66 -4.87 -4.10
C PRO A 62 3.58 -3.63 -4.08
N GLY A 63 4.85 -3.84 -3.78
CA GLY A 63 5.84 -2.76 -3.76
C GLY A 63 7.13 -3.12 -3.04
N SER A 64 7.59 -2.27 -2.12
CA SER A 64 8.82 -2.48 -1.36
C SER A 64 8.73 -3.70 -0.45
N TYR A 65 9.51 -4.73 -0.75
CA TYR A 65 9.60 -5.95 0.05
C TYR A 65 9.93 -5.66 1.53
N ALA A 66 10.93 -4.83 1.77
CA ALA A 66 11.34 -4.47 3.13
C ALA A 66 10.28 -3.61 3.82
N GLY A 67 9.76 -2.59 3.14
CA GLY A 67 8.77 -1.66 3.69
C GLY A 67 7.51 -2.38 4.16
N THR A 68 6.94 -3.23 3.32
CA THR A 68 5.71 -3.98 3.66
C THR A 68 5.93 -4.91 4.85
N ARG A 69 7.08 -5.58 4.94
CA ARG A 69 7.40 -6.45 6.08
C ARG A 69 7.61 -5.69 7.39
N ILE A 70 8.31 -4.54 7.33
CA ILE A 70 8.47 -3.65 8.49
C ILE A 70 7.10 -3.22 9.01
N THR A 71 6.21 -2.82 8.12
CA THR A 71 4.86 -2.37 8.48
C THR A 71 4.05 -3.49 9.14
N ILE A 72 4.05 -4.69 8.55
CA ILE A 72 3.35 -5.86 9.12
C ILE A 72 3.93 -6.20 10.50
N SER A 73 5.26 -6.24 10.64
CA SER A 73 5.91 -6.59 11.91
C SER A 73 5.61 -5.56 13.01
N ALA A 74 5.64 -4.28 12.68
CA ALA A 74 5.29 -3.21 13.62
C ALA A 74 3.81 -3.29 14.02
N ALA A 75 2.91 -3.54 13.06
CA ALA A 75 1.48 -3.70 13.32
C ALA A 75 1.18 -4.89 14.25
N ILE A 76 1.89 -6.02 14.07
CA ILE A 76 1.80 -7.17 14.98
C ILE A 76 2.26 -6.77 16.39
N GLY A 77 3.36 -6.01 16.51
CA GLY A 77 3.83 -5.51 17.81
C GLY A 77 2.79 -4.63 18.52
N VAL A 78 2.16 -3.71 17.79
CA VAL A 78 1.05 -2.88 18.33
C VAL A 78 -0.15 -3.75 18.67
N GLN A 79 -0.53 -4.72 17.83
CA GLN A 79 -1.63 -5.63 18.08
C GLN A 79 -1.43 -6.41 19.40
N VAL A 80 -0.25 -6.97 19.61
CA VAL A 80 0.07 -7.75 20.83
C VAL A 80 -0.07 -6.90 22.08
N SER A 81 0.31 -5.61 22.03
CA SER A 81 0.24 -4.71 23.18
C SER A 81 -1.14 -4.11 23.41
N SER A 82 -1.94 -3.92 22.37
CA SER A 82 -3.24 -3.22 22.45
C SER A 82 -4.46 -4.15 22.42
N GLY A 83 -4.31 -5.37 21.89
CA GLY A 83 -5.44 -6.25 21.59
C GLY A 83 -6.26 -5.81 20.37
N ALA A 84 -5.79 -4.84 19.58
CA ALA A 84 -6.49 -4.30 18.42
C ALA A 84 -6.78 -5.37 17.36
N ARG A 85 -7.86 -5.15 16.60
CA ARG A 85 -8.11 -5.94 15.38
C ARG A 85 -7.08 -5.58 14.32
N LEU A 86 -6.35 -6.57 13.80
CA LEU A 86 -5.37 -6.38 12.72
C LEU A 86 -5.97 -6.84 11.39
N ILE A 87 -5.90 -5.97 10.37
CA ILE A 87 -6.35 -6.26 9.00
C ILE A 87 -5.33 -5.76 7.98
N GLY A 88 -5.32 -6.38 6.81
CA GLY A 88 -4.49 -5.97 5.68
C GLY A 88 -5.30 -5.66 4.44
N PHE A 89 -4.78 -4.76 3.59
CA PHE A 89 -5.43 -4.37 2.34
C PHE A 89 -4.38 -4.13 1.24
N PRO A 90 -4.69 -4.43 -0.05
CA PRO A 90 -3.74 -4.12 -1.12
C PRO A 90 -3.42 -2.63 -1.17
N SER A 91 -2.16 -2.25 -1.07
CA SER A 91 -1.73 -0.84 -1.11
C SER A 91 -2.19 -0.13 -2.38
N ILE A 92 -2.12 -0.82 -3.52
CA ILE A 92 -2.55 -0.27 -4.82
C ILE A 92 -4.05 0.00 -4.92
N SER A 93 -4.86 -0.54 -4.02
CA SER A 93 -6.29 -0.26 -3.91
C SER A 93 -6.60 0.97 -3.04
N ALA A 94 -5.58 1.54 -2.40
CA ALA A 94 -5.67 2.73 -1.54
C ALA A 94 -4.88 3.91 -2.11
N MET A 95 -4.87 4.08 -3.44
CA MET A 95 -4.21 5.21 -4.10
C MET A 95 -4.90 6.52 -3.74
N GLN A 96 -4.09 7.57 -3.55
CA GLN A 96 -4.60 8.92 -3.27
C GLN A 96 -5.18 9.55 -4.55
N CYS A 97 -6.44 9.25 -4.85
CA CYS A 97 -7.14 9.77 -6.03
C CYS A 97 -8.67 9.73 -5.81
N ASP A 98 -9.39 10.51 -6.61
CA ASP A 98 -10.86 10.55 -6.63
C ASP A 98 -11.47 9.62 -7.71
N ALA A 99 -10.64 8.88 -8.44
CA ALA A 99 -11.09 8.01 -9.51
C ALA A 99 -11.75 6.74 -8.94
N HIS A 100 -13.00 6.49 -9.34
CA HIS A 100 -13.72 5.27 -8.98
C HIS A 100 -13.11 4.01 -9.60
N GLU A 101 -12.48 4.14 -10.78
CA GLU A 101 -11.81 3.05 -11.48
C GLU A 101 -10.49 3.56 -12.07
N TYR A 102 -9.42 2.78 -11.90
CA TYR A 102 -8.09 3.11 -12.39
C TYR A 102 -7.23 1.87 -12.58
N CYS A 103 -6.16 2.04 -13.35
CA CYS A 103 -5.10 1.05 -13.45
C CYS A 103 -3.88 1.48 -12.65
N VAL A 104 -3.13 0.51 -12.14
CA VAL A 104 -1.82 0.74 -11.50
C VAL A 104 -0.77 -0.10 -12.19
N ILE A 105 0.35 0.52 -12.50
CA ILE A 105 1.55 -0.19 -12.95
C ILE A 105 2.73 0.16 -12.04
N GLY A 106 3.70 -0.73 -11.96
CA GLY A 106 4.93 -0.47 -11.19
C GLY A 106 6.07 -1.38 -11.60
N ASP A 107 7.28 -1.00 -11.19
CA ASP A 107 8.50 -1.75 -11.46
C ASP A 107 8.55 -3.03 -10.61
N ALA A 108 8.43 -4.18 -11.27
CA ALA A 108 8.57 -5.50 -10.65
C ALA A 108 10.01 -6.04 -10.73
N ARG A 109 10.99 -5.18 -11.06
CA ARG A 109 12.40 -5.51 -11.26
C ARG A 109 12.67 -6.44 -12.46
N ARG A 110 13.94 -6.62 -12.80
CA ARG A 110 14.38 -7.52 -13.88
C ARG A 110 13.66 -7.23 -15.22
N LYS A 111 13.48 -5.95 -15.57
CA LYS A 111 12.80 -5.51 -16.81
C LYS A 111 11.36 -6.00 -16.91
N SER A 112 10.69 -6.22 -15.79
CA SER A 112 9.27 -6.57 -15.75
C SER A 112 8.50 -5.52 -14.95
N PHE A 113 7.23 -5.38 -15.30
CA PHE A 113 6.31 -4.44 -14.71
C PHE A 113 5.06 -5.19 -14.28
N PHE A 114 4.44 -4.78 -13.19
CA PHE A 114 3.12 -5.31 -12.88
C PHE A 114 2.03 -4.38 -13.43
N PHE A 115 0.89 -4.96 -13.70
CA PHE A 115 -0.35 -4.28 -14.04
C PHE A 115 -1.47 -4.79 -13.14
N ALA A 116 -2.27 -3.86 -12.62
CA ALA A 116 -3.48 -4.15 -11.87
C ALA A 116 -4.58 -3.16 -12.27
N ARG A 117 -5.84 -3.57 -12.13
CA ARG A 117 -7.03 -2.72 -12.30
C ARG A 117 -7.86 -2.74 -11.04
N ILE A 118 -8.21 -1.55 -10.58
CA ILE A 118 -8.95 -1.33 -9.36
C ILE A 118 -10.28 -0.66 -9.71
N ARG A 119 -11.37 -1.11 -9.09
CA ARG A 119 -12.69 -0.50 -9.19
C ARG A 119 -13.31 -0.44 -7.80
N ALA A 120 -13.79 0.74 -7.38
CA ALA A 120 -14.34 0.96 -6.04
C ALA A 120 -13.44 0.39 -4.95
N ASN A 121 -12.14 0.68 -5.02
CA ASN A 121 -11.08 0.18 -4.13
C ASN A 121 -10.88 -1.35 -4.11
N ASN A 122 -11.61 -2.10 -4.93
CA ASN A 122 -11.41 -3.54 -5.06
C ASN A 122 -10.49 -3.87 -6.24
N LEU A 123 -9.62 -4.85 -6.02
CA LEU A 123 -8.75 -5.38 -7.07
C LEU A 123 -9.59 -6.26 -8.00
N VAL A 124 -9.81 -5.83 -9.24
CA VAL A 124 -10.65 -6.54 -10.23
C VAL A 124 -9.81 -7.26 -11.29
N GLU A 125 -8.52 -6.90 -11.43
CA GLU A 125 -7.58 -7.58 -12.33
C GLU A 125 -6.15 -7.47 -11.79
N GLY A 126 -5.39 -8.55 -11.86
CA GLY A 126 -3.97 -8.61 -11.46
C GLY A 126 -3.77 -8.68 -9.94
N PRO A 127 -2.58 -8.26 -9.43
CA PRO A 127 -1.42 -7.81 -10.20
C PRO A 127 -0.78 -8.93 -11.04
N THR A 128 -0.53 -8.66 -12.31
CA THR A 128 0.08 -9.60 -13.26
C THR A 128 1.35 -9.00 -13.86
N LEU A 129 2.36 -9.82 -14.09
CA LEU A 129 3.65 -9.39 -14.62
C LEU A 129 3.67 -9.36 -16.15
N PHE A 130 4.30 -8.33 -16.69
CA PHE A 130 4.49 -8.10 -18.12
C PHE A 130 5.92 -7.61 -18.39
N SER A 131 6.44 -7.91 -19.57
CA SER A 131 7.57 -7.18 -20.15
C SER A 131 7.10 -5.80 -20.62
N GLU A 132 8.03 -4.90 -20.93
CA GLU A 132 7.69 -3.58 -21.48
C GLU A 132 6.92 -3.71 -22.81
N SER A 133 7.34 -4.63 -23.69
CA SER A 133 6.72 -4.86 -25.01
C SER A 133 5.29 -5.41 -24.91
N GLU A 134 4.96 -6.14 -23.86
CA GLU A 134 3.62 -6.65 -23.59
C GLU A 134 2.74 -5.62 -22.88
N LEU A 135 3.31 -4.83 -21.98
CA LEU A 135 2.56 -3.84 -21.21
C LEU A 135 2.13 -2.64 -22.06
N LYS A 136 2.96 -2.17 -23.00
CA LYS A 136 2.61 -1.04 -23.87
C LYS A 136 1.31 -1.26 -24.66
N PRO A 137 1.11 -2.37 -25.39
CA PRO A 137 -0.17 -2.64 -26.06
C PRO A 137 -1.35 -2.76 -25.09
N LYS A 138 -1.14 -3.36 -23.91
CA LYS A 138 -2.17 -3.48 -22.88
C LYS A 138 -2.63 -2.10 -22.39
N LEU A 139 -1.69 -1.18 -22.13
CA LEU A 139 -2.00 0.19 -21.73
C LEU A 139 -2.72 0.97 -22.84
N ASN A 140 -2.36 0.74 -24.10
CA ASN A 140 -3.04 1.37 -25.24
C ASN A 140 -4.49 0.89 -25.39
N ALA A 141 -4.78 -0.35 -24.98
CA ALA A 141 -6.14 -0.90 -24.97
C ALA A 141 -7.00 -0.39 -23.78
N VAL A 142 -6.39 0.19 -22.75
CA VAL A 142 -7.12 0.82 -21.65
C VAL A 142 -7.81 2.09 -22.15
N GLN A 143 -9.08 2.28 -21.82
CA GLN A 143 -9.86 3.47 -22.21
C GLN A 143 -9.11 4.75 -21.85
N MET A 144 -9.13 5.74 -22.76
CA MET A 144 -8.39 7.01 -22.57
C MET A 144 -8.80 7.77 -21.31
N ALA A 145 -10.06 7.70 -20.92
CA ALA A 145 -10.58 8.35 -19.72
C ALA A 145 -10.17 7.67 -18.40
N MET A 146 -9.69 6.42 -18.46
CA MET A 146 -9.27 5.68 -17.27
C MET A 146 -7.86 6.07 -16.87
N PRO A 147 -7.63 6.60 -15.65
CA PRO A 147 -6.29 6.95 -15.18
C PRO A 147 -5.39 5.72 -15.06
N VAL A 148 -4.11 5.91 -15.34
CA VAL A 148 -3.06 4.90 -15.09
C VAL A 148 -2.07 5.49 -14.10
N PHE A 149 -2.02 4.95 -12.90
CA PHE A 149 -1.15 5.41 -11.83
C PHE A 149 0.12 4.55 -11.71
N THR A 150 1.17 5.19 -11.23
CA THR A 150 2.40 4.52 -10.81
C THR A 150 2.99 5.23 -9.60
N SER A 151 3.66 4.48 -8.73
CA SER A 151 4.45 5.07 -7.64
C SER A 151 5.95 5.09 -7.96
N ASP A 152 6.32 4.67 -9.17
CA ASP A 152 7.69 4.60 -9.66
C ASP A 152 7.93 5.64 -10.76
N SER A 153 9.21 5.97 -11.02
CA SER A 153 9.59 6.75 -12.18
C SER A 153 9.67 5.82 -13.41
N LEU A 154 8.65 5.87 -14.25
CA LEU A 154 8.51 5.01 -15.43
C LEU A 154 8.31 5.85 -16.72
N PRO A 155 9.33 6.61 -17.16
CA PRO A 155 9.20 7.54 -18.28
C PRO A 155 8.88 6.88 -19.62
N GLN A 156 9.11 5.56 -19.76
CA GLN A 156 8.78 4.79 -20.94
C GLN A 156 7.27 4.52 -21.11
N PHE A 157 6.45 4.88 -20.12
CA PHE A 157 4.99 4.76 -20.15
C PHE A 157 4.35 6.15 -19.99
N GLU A 158 4.18 6.87 -21.10
CA GLU A 158 3.79 8.28 -21.14
C GLU A 158 2.42 8.59 -20.50
N ARG A 159 1.50 7.61 -20.46
CA ARG A 159 0.15 7.79 -19.86
C ARG A 159 0.13 7.76 -18.33
N THR A 160 1.25 7.51 -17.70
CA THR A 160 1.26 7.31 -16.24
C THR A 160 1.27 8.64 -15.49
N VAL A 161 0.49 8.67 -14.42
CA VAL A 161 0.49 9.76 -13.44
C VAL A 161 1.05 9.23 -12.13
N VAL A 162 2.04 9.93 -11.56
CA VAL A 162 2.62 9.52 -10.29
C VAL A 162 1.63 9.76 -9.16
N ARG A 163 1.27 8.68 -8.45
CA ARG A 163 0.44 8.69 -7.25
C ARG A 163 0.96 7.65 -6.27
N PHE A 164 0.64 7.83 -5.00
CA PHE A 164 1.08 6.94 -3.94
C PHE A 164 -0.12 6.40 -3.16
N PRO A 165 -0.03 5.17 -2.65
CA PRO A 165 -0.94 4.67 -1.64
C PRO A 165 -0.89 5.57 -0.39
N SER A 166 -2.02 5.71 0.29
CA SER A 166 -2.14 6.59 1.45
C SER A 166 -2.69 5.83 2.65
N ALA A 167 -2.02 5.99 3.80
CA ALA A 167 -2.52 5.48 5.07
C ALA A 167 -3.89 6.08 5.45
N LEU A 168 -4.15 7.35 5.09
CA LEU A 168 -5.46 7.96 5.35
C LEU A 168 -6.56 7.28 4.53
N VAL A 169 -6.29 6.95 3.26
CA VAL A 169 -7.23 6.19 2.44
C VAL A 169 -7.46 4.80 3.04
N LEU A 170 -6.40 4.09 3.47
CA LEU A 170 -6.54 2.82 4.18
C LEU A 170 -7.42 2.93 5.43
N ALA A 171 -7.19 3.97 6.26
CA ALA A 171 -7.98 4.19 7.48
C ALA A 171 -9.47 4.39 7.17
N ARG A 172 -9.79 5.16 6.13
CA ARG A 172 -11.18 5.36 5.68
C ARG A 172 -11.81 4.07 5.17
N LEU A 173 -11.07 3.31 4.36
CA LEU A 173 -11.51 2.01 3.86
C LEU A 173 -11.79 1.00 4.97
N ALA A 174 -11.06 1.05 6.10
CA ALA A 174 -11.32 0.17 7.24
C ALA A 174 -12.71 0.35 7.87
N ARG A 175 -13.41 1.44 7.58
CA ARG A 175 -14.80 1.71 7.98
C ARG A 175 -15.83 1.22 6.96
N GLU A 176 -15.39 0.85 5.75
CA GLU A 176 -16.28 0.49 4.66
C GLU A 176 -16.67 -1.00 4.73
N PRO A 177 -17.94 -1.33 4.96
CA PRO A 177 -18.38 -2.72 5.15
C PRO A 177 -18.26 -3.58 3.89
N GLN A 178 -18.20 -2.95 2.70
CA GLN A 178 -18.06 -3.63 1.41
C GLN A 178 -16.61 -4.03 1.09
N CYS A 179 -15.62 -3.56 1.86
CA CYS A 179 -14.23 -3.92 1.64
C CYS A 179 -13.90 -5.30 2.22
N SER A 180 -13.24 -6.13 1.42
CA SER A 180 -12.75 -7.44 1.88
C SER A 180 -11.30 -7.32 2.33
N PHE A 181 -11.06 -7.52 3.63
CA PHE A 181 -9.74 -7.40 4.25
C PHE A 181 -9.08 -8.75 4.44
N SER A 182 -7.76 -8.80 4.28
CA SER A 182 -6.95 -9.93 4.71
C SER A 182 -6.89 -9.96 6.24
N LEU A 183 -7.03 -11.15 6.81
CA LEU A 183 -6.91 -11.40 8.24
C LEU A 183 -5.55 -12.05 8.54
N PRO A 184 -5.04 -11.96 9.79
CA PRO A 184 -3.81 -12.63 10.18
C PRO A 184 -3.85 -14.15 9.95
N PRO A 185 -2.74 -14.79 9.55
CA PRO A 185 -1.43 -14.15 9.36
C PRO A 185 -1.37 -13.28 8.09
N LEU A 186 -0.89 -12.02 8.23
CA LEU A 186 -0.76 -11.12 7.10
C LEU A 186 0.51 -11.43 6.31
N GLU A 187 0.37 -11.48 4.98
CA GLU A 187 1.48 -11.67 4.07
C GLU A 187 1.53 -10.52 3.04
N PRO A 188 2.76 -10.07 2.67
CA PRO A 188 2.91 -9.13 1.57
C PRO A 188 2.41 -9.73 0.25
N ILE A 189 1.86 -8.89 -0.62
CA ILE A 189 1.52 -9.28 -1.99
C ILE A 189 2.81 -9.36 -2.79
N TYR A 190 3.35 -10.58 -2.92
CA TYR A 190 4.55 -10.85 -3.69
C TYR A 190 4.20 -11.03 -5.17
N LEU A 191 4.90 -10.28 -6.02
CA LEU A 191 4.79 -10.41 -7.49
C LEU A 191 5.59 -11.57 -8.03
N ARG A 192 6.54 -12.09 -7.23
CA ARG A 192 7.41 -13.23 -7.55
C ARG A 192 7.75 -13.97 -6.27
N GLU A 193 8.00 -15.26 -6.42
CA GLU A 193 8.56 -16.04 -5.33
C GLU A 193 9.92 -15.49 -4.87
N PRO A 194 10.21 -15.49 -3.58
CA PRO A 194 11.51 -15.08 -3.05
C PRO A 194 12.61 -15.95 -3.67
N HIS A 195 13.67 -15.29 -4.18
CA HIS A 195 14.81 -16.01 -4.72
C HIS A 195 15.62 -16.59 -3.55
N ILE A 196 15.54 -17.89 -3.33
CA ILE A 196 16.39 -18.59 -2.37
C ILE A 196 17.78 -18.71 -3.02
N THR A 197 18.73 -17.90 -2.53
CA THR A 197 20.13 -18.08 -2.91
C THR A 197 20.65 -19.29 -2.14
N MET A 198 20.92 -20.38 -2.84
CA MET A 198 21.64 -21.49 -2.22
C MET A 198 23.04 -21.02 -1.83
N PRO A 199 23.52 -21.25 -0.60
CA PRO A 199 24.90 -20.99 -0.26
C PRO A 199 25.82 -21.84 -1.15
N LYS A 200 26.89 -21.21 -1.67
CA LYS A 200 27.95 -21.91 -2.41
C LYS A 200 28.79 -22.74 -1.46
#